data_f05afce8d0abf19e5a12b7a48f364981
#
_entry.id   f05afce8d0abf19e5a12b7a48f364981
#
_cell.length_a   1.000
_cell.length_b   1.000
_cell.length_c   1.000
_cell.angle_alpha   90.00
_cell.angle_beta   90.00
_cell.angle_gamma   90.00
#
_symmetry.space_group_name_H-M   'P 1'
#
loop_
_entity.id
_entity.type
_entity.pdbx_description
1 polymer ?
#
loop_
_entity_poly.entity_id
_entity_poly.type
_entity_poly.pdbx_seq_one_letter_code
_entity_poly.pdbx_strand_id
1 'polypeptide(L)'
;RDRLRSRGLGDVYKRQSIAYITPKAEDIKYRAVEGSAFLDFPVNKIIIYPEYRRNTSELAKIRATIDTVRNDKYTTLTGIKIHGYASPEGSYANNTRLAKNRTQALVDYVTSYYKFDNKLITSEYTSEDWEGFRKFIAASSLEKKDEILKLMDDSTLDIDKKERQIAQLAGPQTYKYILEECYPALRHSDYTVNYTVRGFNLEE
;
A
#
# COMPACT_ATOMS: atom_id res chain seq x y z
N ARG A 1 -61.22 1.20 -67.25
CA ARG A 1 -60.38 2.45 -67.03
C ARG A 1 -60.21 2.60 -65.56
N ASP A 2 -59.12 1.98 -65.05
CA ASP A 2 -58.73 2.02 -63.64
C ASP A 2 -57.77 3.16 -63.40
N ARG A 3 -58.16 4.02 -62.50
CA ARG A 3 -57.27 5.03 -61.98
C ARG A 3 -56.60 4.48 -60.71
N LEU A 4 -55.35 4.12 -60.82
CA LEU A 4 -54.51 3.83 -59.71
C LEU A 4 -54.28 5.12 -58.89
N ARG A 5 -54.77 5.14 -57.66
CA ARG A 5 -54.48 6.14 -56.68
C ARG A 5 -53.18 5.71 -55.96
N SER A 6 -52.08 6.40 -56.23
CA SER A 6 -50.86 6.27 -55.44
C SER A 6 -51.10 6.86 -54.02
N ARG A 7 -51.07 5.96 -53.02
CA ARG A 7 -51.02 6.37 -51.63
C ARG A 7 -49.57 6.81 -51.35
N GLY A 8 -49.38 8.09 -51.11
CA GLY A 8 -48.11 8.60 -50.61
C GLY A 8 -47.80 8.02 -49.22
N LEU A 9 -46.68 7.33 -49.15
CA LEU A 9 -46.07 6.94 -47.88
C LEU A 9 -45.53 8.22 -47.26
N GLY A 10 -46.25 8.73 -46.28
CA GLY A 10 -45.76 9.78 -45.41
C GLY A 10 -44.64 9.23 -44.55
N ASP A 11 -43.41 9.62 -44.86
CA ASP A 11 -42.26 9.35 -44.03
C ASP A 11 -42.44 10.05 -42.69
N VAL A 12 -42.83 9.26 -41.70
CA VAL A 12 -42.80 9.68 -40.32
C VAL A 12 -41.34 9.57 -39.85
N TYR A 13 -40.56 10.58 -40.13
CA TYR A 13 -39.28 10.75 -39.47
C TYR A 13 -39.53 11.01 -37.98
N LYS A 14 -39.47 9.92 -37.19
CA LYS A 14 -39.27 10.05 -35.74
C LYS A 14 -37.96 10.77 -35.51
N ARG A 15 -38.01 12.06 -35.22
CA ARG A 15 -36.88 12.76 -34.64
C ARG A 15 -36.64 12.15 -33.27
N GLN A 16 -35.69 11.21 -33.20
CA GLN A 16 -35.11 10.81 -31.94
C GLN A 16 -34.29 12.01 -31.46
N SER A 17 -34.80 12.73 -30.47
CA SER A 17 -34.02 13.68 -29.75
C SER A 17 -32.99 12.90 -28.96
N ILE A 18 -31.74 12.87 -29.45
CA ILE A 18 -30.61 12.38 -28.71
C ILE A 18 -30.38 13.40 -27.59
N ALA A 19 -30.81 13.07 -26.37
CA ALA A 19 -30.45 13.84 -25.21
C ALA A 19 -28.93 13.59 -24.96
N TYR A 20 -28.13 14.55 -25.30
CA TYR A 20 -26.71 14.57 -24.89
C TYR A 20 -26.69 14.73 -23.38
N ILE A 21 -26.40 13.66 -22.66
CA ILE A 21 -26.04 13.76 -21.25
C ILE A 21 -24.63 14.35 -21.24
N THR A 22 -24.53 15.64 -21.00
CA THR A 22 -23.24 16.28 -20.73
C THR A 22 -22.78 15.73 -19.38
N PRO A 23 -21.70 14.92 -19.31
CA PRO A 23 -21.19 14.49 -18.03
C PRO A 23 -20.79 15.73 -17.25
N LYS A 24 -21.36 15.93 -16.07
CA LYS A 24 -20.84 16.96 -15.14
C LYS A 24 -19.38 16.60 -14.85
N ALA A 25 -18.47 17.44 -15.29
CA ALA A 25 -17.08 17.34 -14.87
C ALA A 25 -17.06 17.50 -13.34
N GLU A 26 -16.50 16.53 -12.63
CA GLU A 26 -16.22 16.70 -11.21
C GLU A 26 -15.18 17.81 -11.08
N ASP A 27 -15.52 18.89 -10.41
CA ASP A 27 -14.63 20.05 -10.21
C ASP A 27 -13.37 19.67 -9.41
N ILE A 28 -13.43 18.59 -8.62
CA ILE A 28 -12.34 18.07 -7.80
C ILE A 28 -12.29 16.57 -7.96
N LYS A 29 -11.12 16.03 -8.34
CA LYS A 29 -10.85 14.59 -8.43
C LYS A 29 -9.94 14.14 -7.32
N TYR A 30 -10.37 13.14 -6.54
CA TYR A 30 -9.56 12.51 -5.51
C TYR A 30 -8.64 11.45 -6.12
N ARG A 31 -7.38 11.45 -5.72
CA ARG A 31 -6.34 10.52 -6.19
C ARG A 31 -5.44 10.10 -5.04
N ALA A 32 -4.75 8.97 -5.24
CA ALA A 32 -3.73 8.49 -4.32
C ALA A 32 -2.53 7.95 -5.09
N VAL A 33 -1.34 8.11 -4.53
CA VAL A 33 -0.11 7.44 -4.96
C VAL A 33 0.40 6.62 -3.80
N GLU A 34 0.76 5.38 -4.07
CA GLU A 34 1.19 4.41 -3.06
C GLU A 34 2.63 3.98 -3.31
N GLY A 35 3.30 3.57 -2.26
CA GLY A 35 4.63 2.99 -2.32
C GLY A 35 5.00 2.25 -1.05
N SER A 36 6.10 1.51 -1.11
CA SER A 36 6.67 0.80 0.03
C SER A 36 8.13 1.20 0.22
N ALA A 37 8.54 1.36 1.46
CA ALA A 37 9.92 1.64 1.85
C ALA A 37 10.42 0.59 2.84
N PHE A 38 11.67 0.16 2.63
CA PHE A 38 12.34 -0.86 3.42
C PHE A 38 13.44 -0.21 4.25
N LEU A 39 13.04 0.42 5.36
CA LEU A 39 13.96 1.11 6.23
C LEU A 39 14.72 0.13 7.13
N ASP A 40 16.04 0.27 7.12
CA ASP A 40 16.93 -0.49 7.98
C ASP A 40 17.08 0.18 9.35
N PHE A 41 16.95 -0.61 10.40
CA PHE A 41 17.18 -0.17 11.78
C PHE A 41 18.29 -1.03 12.40
N PRO A 42 19.23 -0.45 13.15
CA PRO A 42 20.13 -1.26 13.97
C PRO A 42 19.33 -2.15 14.92
N VAL A 43 19.96 -3.26 15.36
CA VAL A 43 19.29 -4.25 16.21
C VAL A 43 18.62 -3.58 17.42
N ASN A 44 17.33 -3.88 17.62
CA ASN A 44 16.49 -3.32 18.69
C ASN A 44 16.36 -1.79 18.72
N LYS A 45 16.81 -1.07 17.68
CA LYS A 45 16.61 0.37 17.56
C LYS A 45 15.30 0.71 16.86
N ILE A 46 14.79 1.89 17.20
CA ILE A 46 13.56 2.45 16.68
C ILE A 46 13.76 3.83 16.03
N ILE A 47 15.00 4.33 16.03
CA ILE A 47 15.36 5.63 15.47
C ILE A 47 15.79 5.43 14.02
N ILE A 48 15.30 6.28 13.11
CA ILE A 48 15.76 6.32 11.73
C ILE A 48 17.10 7.07 11.68
N TYR A 49 18.11 6.39 11.18
CA TYR A 49 19.39 6.99 10.81
C TYR A 49 19.42 7.11 9.29
N PRO A 50 19.29 8.32 8.71
CA PRO A 50 19.16 8.49 7.26
C PRO A 50 20.31 7.89 6.45
N GLU A 51 21.52 7.92 6.99
CA GLU A 51 22.73 7.41 6.33
C GLU A 51 23.00 5.91 6.61
N TYR A 52 22.12 5.23 7.36
CA TYR A 52 22.32 3.83 7.70
C TYR A 52 21.87 2.92 6.56
N ARG A 53 22.79 2.13 5.99
CA ARG A 53 22.55 1.17 4.91
C ARG A 53 21.79 1.80 3.73
N ARG A 54 20.57 1.31 3.44
CA ARG A 54 19.74 1.75 2.30
C ARG A 54 18.82 2.93 2.63
N ASN A 55 18.84 3.43 3.85
CA ASN A 55 17.87 4.43 4.29
C ASN A 55 17.87 5.70 3.42
N THR A 56 19.05 6.15 2.97
CA THR A 56 19.14 7.32 2.09
C THR A 56 18.25 7.16 0.84
N SER A 57 18.33 6.00 0.17
CA SER A 57 17.54 5.71 -1.05
C SER A 57 16.07 5.45 -0.72
N GLU A 58 15.78 4.75 0.37
CA GLU A 58 14.41 4.45 0.76
C GLU A 58 13.64 5.71 1.19
N LEU A 59 14.27 6.58 1.97
CA LEU A 59 13.69 7.87 2.34
C LEU A 59 13.56 8.80 1.12
N ALA A 60 14.47 8.72 0.15
CA ALA A 60 14.36 9.47 -1.10
C ALA A 60 13.14 9.07 -1.92
N LYS A 61 12.76 7.78 -1.96
CA LYS A 61 11.53 7.33 -2.63
C LYS A 61 10.28 7.96 -2.01
N ILE A 62 10.18 7.96 -0.68
CA ILE A 62 9.06 8.58 0.04
C ILE A 62 8.98 10.07 -0.30
N ARG A 63 10.11 10.77 -0.21
CA ARG A 63 10.16 12.19 -0.55
C ARG A 63 9.77 12.46 -1.99
N ALA A 64 10.30 11.69 -2.95
CA ALA A 64 9.97 11.86 -4.36
C ALA A 64 8.46 11.71 -4.62
N THR A 65 7.81 10.74 -3.97
CA THR A 65 6.36 10.55 -4.08
C THR A 65 5.58 11.75 -3.52
N ILE A 66 5.97 12.25 -2.35
CA ILE A 66 5.33 13.43 -1.75
C ILE A 66 5.58 14.68 -2.59
N ASP A 67 6.82 14.87 -3.08
CA ASP A 67 7.22 16.04 -3.87
C ASP A 67 6.52 16.07 -5.24
N THR A 68 6.28 14.92 -5.86
CA THR A 68 5.51 14.83 -7.11
C THR A 68 4.11 15.44 -6.94
N VAL A 69 3.44 15.14 -5.84
CA VAL A 69 2.12 15.71 -5.54
C VAL A 69 2.23 17.18 -5.13
N ARG A 70 3.20 17.50 -4.26
CA ARG A 70 3.31 18.81 -3.63
C ARG A 70 3.77 19.90 -4.59
N ASN A 71 4.57 19.56 -5.58
CA ASN A 71 5.15 20.51 -6.54
C ASN A 71 4.26 20.71 -7.79
N ASP A 72 3.22 19.93 -7.96
CA ASP A 72 2.27 20.10 -9.06
C ASP A 72 1.24 21.18 -8.68
N LYS A 73 1.17 22.24 -9.49
CA LYS A 73 0.27 23.39 -9.30
C LYS A 73 -1.22 23.04 -9.37
N TYR A 74 -1.55 21.91 -9.95
CA TYR A 74 -2.94 21.45 -10.11
C TYR A 74 -3.37 20.48 -9.01
N THR A 75 -2.48 20.08 -8.14
CA THR A 75 -2.76 19.14 -7.06
C THR A 75 -2.70 19.80 -5.69
N THR A 76 -3.46 19.24 -4.77
CA THR A 76 -3.45 19.64 -3.36
C THR A 76 -3.32 18.38 -2.51
N LEU A 77 -2.25 18.30 -1.72
CA LEU A 77 -2.04 17.24 -0.77
C LEU A 77 -3.13 17.26 0.31
N THR A 78 -3.86 16.16 0.49
CA THR A 78 -4.97 16.06 1.44
C THR A 78 -4.67 15.16 2.63
N GLY A 79 -3.72 14.24 2.52
CA GLY A 79 -3.31 13.38 3.61
C GLY A 79 -2.22 12.40 3.22
N ILE A 80 -1.50 11.91 4.21
CA ILE A 80 -0.51 10.84 4.06
C ILE A 80 -0.88 9.74 5.07
N LYS A 81 -0.98 8.51 4.60
CA LYS A 81 -1.14 7.33 5.45
C LYS A 81 0.15 6.53 5.45
N ILE A 82 0.62 6.14 6.63
CA ILE A 82 1.80 5.29 6.81
C ILE A 82 1.37 4.03 7.57
N HIS A 83 1.73 2.86 7.04
CA HIS A 83 1.47 1.59 7.68
C HIS A 83 2.77 0.79 7.81
N GLY A 84 3.24 0.60 9.04
CA GLY A 84 4.47 -0.12 9.31
C GLY A 84 4.24 -1.59 9.66
N TYR A 85 5.20 -2.44 9.27
CA TYR A 85 5.14 -3.88 9.47
C TYR A 85 6.40 -4.38 10.16
N ALA A 86 6.26 -5.39 11.02
CA ALA A 86 7.37 -6.20 11.49
C ALA A 86 7.24 -7.64 11.01
N SER A 87 8.36 -8.37 11.03
CA SER A 87 8.39 -9.80 10.72
C SER A 87 8.01 -10.63 11.95
N PRO A 88 7.52 -11.88 11.75
CA PRO A 88 7.19 -12.79 12.86
C PRO A 88 8.40 -13.30 13.65
N GLU A 89 9.57 -12.74 13.48
CA GLU A 89 10.79 -13.15 14.18
C GLU A 89 10.79 -12.70 15.64
N GLY A 90 10.82 -13.64 16.56
CA GLY A 90 10.86 -13.40 18.00
C GLY A 90 9.47 -13.33 18.64
N SER A 91 9.33 -12.60 19.75
CA SER A 91 8.05 -12.53 20.45
C SER A 91 7.11 -11.49 19.85
N TYR A 92 5.83 -11.81 19.81
CA TYR A 92 4.76 -10.91 19.37
C TYR A 92 4.79 -9.55 20.09
N ALA A 93 5.01 -9.57 21.40
CA ALA A 93 5.09 -8.36 22.21
C ALA A 93 6.23 -7.43 21.77
N ASN A 94 7.43 -7.99 21.50
CA ASN A 94 8.55 -7.21 20.98
C ASN A 94 8.30 -6.71 19.56
N ASN A 95 7.72 -7.53 18.69
CA ASN A 95 7.40 -7.16 17.33
C ASN A 95 6.35 -6.04 17.27
N THR A 96 5.35 -6.09 18.15
CA THR A 96 4.38 -5.00 18.34
C THR A 96 5.08 -3.69 18.72
N ARG A 97 5.97 -3.74 19.71
CA ARG A 97 6.76 -2.56 20.13
C ARG A 97 7.60 -2.00 18.98
N LEU A 98 8.27 -2.87 18.23
CA LEU A 98 9.10 -2.46 17.10
C LEU A 98 8.26 -1.89 15.97
N ALA A 99 7.19 -2.55 15.54
CA ALA A 99 6.30 -2.08 14.48
C ALA A 99 5.74 -0.70 14.81
N LYS A 100 5.15 -0.53 16.00
CA LYS A 100 4.58 0.73 16.47
C LYS A 100 5.61 1.86 16.46
N ASN A 101 6.74 1.66 17.12
CA ASN A 101 7.72 2.72 17.31
C ASN A 101 8.48 3.07 16.03
N ARG A 102 8.75 2.10 15.16
CA ARG A 102 9.37 2.35 13.85
C ARG A 102 8.43 3.09 12.91
N THR A 103 7.15 2.76 12.93
CA THR A 103 6.12 3.51 12.20
C THR A 103 6.07 4.96 12.68
N GLN A 104 6.06 5.18 14.00
CA GLN A 104 6.06 6.53 14.56
C GLN A 104 7.33 7.29 14.18
N ALA A 105 8.49 6.64 14.18
CA ALA A 105 9.75 7.27 13.76
C ALA A 105 9.70 7.76 12.30
N LEU A 106 9.03 7.02 11.41
CA LEU A 106 8.83 7.46 10.03
C LEU A 106 7.85 8.63 9.94
N VAL A 107 6.77 8.61 10.71
CA VAL A 107 5.83 9.76 10.83
C VAL A 107 6.58 11.01 11.27
N ASP A 108 7.38 10.89 12.32
CA ASP A 108 8.16 12.01 12.89
C ASP A 108 9.18 12.54 11.88
N TYR A 109 9.85 11.64 11.14
CA TYR A 109 10.77 12.03 10.08
C TYR A 109 10.08 12.84 8.98
N VAL A 110 8.97 12.34 8.42
CA VAL A 110 8.23 13.01 7.34
C VAL A 110 7.67 14.34 7.83
N THR A 111 7.06 14.36 9.01
CA THR A 111 6.51 15.57 9.64
C THR A 111 7.58 16.64 9.82
N SER A 112 8.73 16.27 10.35
CA SER A 112 9.84 17.20 10.62
C SER A 112 10.49 17.71 9.33
N TYR A 113 10.68 16.82 8.34
CA TYR A 113 11.30 17.18 7.06
C TYR A 113 10.48 18.20 6.27
N TYR A 114 9.16 18.00 6.20
CA TYR A 114 8.26 18.88 5.46
C TYR A 114 7.61 19.97 6.31
N LYS A 115 7.76 19.92 7.62
CA LYS A 115 7.07 20.80 8.60
C LYS A 115 5.55 20.72 8.43
N PHE A 116 5.03 19.51 8.24
CA PHE A 116 3.60 19.27 8.12
C PHE A 116 2.87 19.43 9.45
N ASP A 117 1.59 19.78 9.37
CA ASP A 117 0.68 19.63 10.50
C ASP A 117 0.52 18.16 10.84
N ASN A 118 0.54 17.82 12.13
CA ASN A 118 0.38 16.45 12.61
C ASN A 118 -0.94 15.79 12.16
N LYS A 119 -1.95 16.60 11.83
CA LYS A 119 -3.25 16.10 11.34
C LYS A 119 -3.19 15.58 9.90
N LEU A 120 -2.16 15.95 9.15
CA LEU A 120 -1.99 15.54 7.76
C LEU A 120 -1.57 14.08 7.63
N ILE A 121 -0.90 13.53 8.65
CA ILE A 121 -0.34 12.18 8.61
C ILE A 121 -1.10 11.28 9.57
N THR A 122 -1.65 10.18 9.05
CA THR A 122 -2.23 9.09 9.84
C THR A 122 -1.32 7.87 9.77
N SER A 123 -1.28 7.10 10.84
CA SER A 123 -0.44 5.91 10.90
C SER A 123 -1.14 4.71 11.50
N GLU A 124 -0.78 3.54 10.97
CA GLU A 124 -1.20 2.23 11.46
C GLU A 124 0.02 1.31 11.50
N TYR A 125 -0.05 0.22 12.21
CA TYR A 125 1.00 -0.79 12.22
C TYR A 125 0.43 -2.20 12.31
N THR A 126 1.16 -3.15 11.77
CA THR A 126 0.93 -4.59 11.91
C THR A 126 2.09 -5.19 12.68
N SER A 127 1.80 -5.81 13.81
CA SER A 127 2.80 -6.37 14.71
C SER A 127 3.66 -7.44 14.05
N GLU A 128 3.04 -8.25 13.20
CA GLU A 128 3.70 -9.32 12.45
C GLU A 128 2.98 -9.51 11.12
N ASP A 129 3.71 -9.41 10.01
CA ASP A 129 3.16 -9.56 8.65
C ASP A 129 3.02 -11.03 8.27
N TRP A 130 2.06 -11.72 8.89
CA TRP A 130 1.74 -13.11 8.57
C TRP A 130 1.17 -13.28 7.16
N GLU A 131 0.48 -12.28 6.64
CA GLU A 131 -0.04 -12.30 5.27
C GLU A 131 1.09 -12.27 4.24
N GLY A 132 2.05 -11.36 4.40
CA GLY A 132 3.24 -11.29 3.58
C GLY A 132 4.08 -12.56 3.70
N PHE A 133 4.25 -13.09 4.91
CA PHE A 133 4.96 -14.35 5.14
C PHE A 133 4.28 -15.51 4.41
N ARG A 134 2.97 -15.61 4.52
CA ARG A 134 2.19 -16.65 3.80
C ARG A 134 2.35 -16.55 2.29
N LYS A 135 2.26 -15.34 1.73
CA LYS A 135 2.47 -15.10 0.29
C LYS A 135 3.87 -15.50 -0.15
N PHE A 136 4.89 -15.16 0.64
CA PHE A 136 6.28 -15.52 0.35
C PHE A 136 6.45 -17.05 0.30
N ILE A 137 5.98 -17.76 1.32
CA ILE A 137 6.06 -19.24 1.37
C ILE A 137 5.28 -19.87 0.22
N ALA A 138 4.07 -19.37 -0.09
CA ALA A 138 3.25 -19.91 -1.18
C ALA A 138 3.93 -19.76 -2.56
N ALA A 139 4.65 -18.66 -2.77
CA ALA A 139 5.40 -18.41 -4.01
C ALA A 139 6.76 -19.14 -4.06
N SER A 140 7.24 -19.69 -2.95
CA SER A 140 8.55 -20.34 -2.86
C SER A 140 8.52 -21.76 -3.43
N SER A 141 9.71 -22.31 -3.68
CA SER A 141 9.93 -23.71 -4.04
C SER A 141 10.41 -24.56 -2.86
N LEU A 142 10.12 -24.17 -1.63
CA LEU A 142 10.55 -24.88 -0.43
C LEU A 142 9.92 -26.26 -0.34
N GLU A 143 10.70 -27.26 0.05
CA GLU A 143 10.29 -28.66 0.09
C GLU A 143 9.07 -28.89 1.01
N LYS A 144 9.03 -28.21 2.16
CA LYS A 144 7.94 -28.34 3.15
C LYS A 144 6.91 -27.21 3.08
N LYS A 145 6.79 -26.56 1.92
CA LYS A 145 5.89 -25.42 1.72
C LYS A 145 4.47 -25.68 2.21
N ASP A 146 3.87 -26.77 1.77
CA ASP A 146 2.45 -27.05 2.07
C ASP A 146 2.23 -27.35 3.56
N GLU A 147 3.19 -27.99 4.22
CA GLU A 147 3.15 -28.25 5.66
C GLU A 147 3.29 -26.94 6.46
N ILE A 148 4.18 -26.03 6.01
CA ILE A 148 4.35 -24.72 6.63
C ILE A 148 3.08 -23.89 6.45
N LEU A 149 2.48 -23.86 5.26
CA LEU A 149 1.22 -23.15 5.01
C LEU A 149 0.09 -23.69 5.88
N LYS A 150 -0.03 -25.01 6.03
CA LYS A 150 -1.02 -25.62 6.91
C LYS A 150 -0.84 -25.19 8.37
N LEU A 151 0.41 -25.12 8.82
CA LEU A 151 0.73 -24.68 10.17
C LEU A 151 0.42 -23.18 10.38
N MET A 152 0.65 -22.36 9.37
CA MET A 152 0.26 -20.94 9.39
C MET A 152 -1.26 -20.75 9.51
N ASP A 153 -2.03 -21.58 8.82
CA ASP A 153 -3.49 -21.51 8.79
C ASP A 153 -4.15 -22.10 10.05
N ASP A 154 -3.39 -22.73 10.94
CA ASP A 154 -3.89 -23.27 12.19
C ASP A 154 -4.22 -22.14 13.19
N SER A 155 -5.51 -21.86 13.36
CA SER A 155 -6.00 -20.83 14.27
C SER A 155 -5.99 -21.27 15.75
N THR A 156 -5.71 -22.51 16.05
CA THR A 156 -5.68 -23.05 17.44
C THR A 156 -4.35 -22.79 18.12
N LEU A 157 -3.31 -22.49 17.37
CA LEU A 157 -1.97 -22.25 17.88
C LEU A 157 -1.81 -20.81 18.36
N ASP A 158 -1.16 -20.67 19.49
CA ASP A 158 -0.63 -19.41 19.97
C ASP A 158 0.43 -18.87 18.97
N ILE A 159 0.41 -17.55 18.74
CA ILE A 159 1.20 -16.92 17.68
C ILE A 159 2.72 -17.09 17.90
N ASP A 160 3.19 -16.97 19.14
CA ASP A 160 4.61 -17.19 19.47
C ASP A 160 5.02 -18.66 19.37
N LYS A 161 4.07 -19.59 19.55
CA LYS A 161 4.31 -21.02 19.34
C LYS A 161 4.33 -21.38 17.86
N LYS A 162 3.48 -20.74 17.07
CA LYS A 162 3.35 -20.94 15.63
C LYS A 162 4.68 -20.68 14.93
N GLU A 163 5.34 -19.55 15.20
CA GLU A 163 6.64 -19.20 14.61
C GLU A 163 7.70 -20.26 14.95
N ARG A 164 7.79 -20.65 16.22
CA ARG A 164 8.74 -21.70 16.67
C ARG A 164 8.49 -23.07 16.01
N GLN A 165 7.23 -23.45 15.85
CA GLN A 165 6.89 -24.69 15.18
C GLN A 165 7.22 -24.66 13.68
N ILE A 166 7.04 -23.51 13.02
CA ILE A 166 7.46 -23.31 11.63
C ILE A 166 8.98 -23.46 11.52
N ALA A 167 9.75 -22.85 12.43
CA ALA A 167 11.20 -22.96 12.45
C ALA A 167 11.67 -24.43 12.61
N GLN A 168 11.03 -25.17 13.51
CA GLN A 168 11.32 -26.62 13.73
C GLN A 168 10.95 -27.45 12.50
N LEU A 169 9.78 -27.22 11.92
CA LEU A 169 9.28 -27.94 10.74
C LEU A 169 10.17 -27.69 9.51
N ALA A 170 10.53 -26.44 9.29
CA ALA A 170 11.39 -26.03 8.18
C ALA A 170 12.80 -26.66 8.26
N GLY A 171 13.32 -26.80 9.47
CA GLY A 171 14.69 -27.25 9.71
C GLY A 171 15.73 -26.14 9.51
N PRO A 172 16.99 -26.37 9.90
CA PRO A 172 17.99 -25.30 10.02
C PRO A 172 18.27 -24.55 8.73
N GLN A 173 18.38 -25.24 7.60
CA GLN A 173 18.73 -24.62 6.31
C GLN A 173 17.57 -23.78 5.75
N THR A 174 16.36 -24.34 5.75
CA THR A 174 15.16 -23.63 5.27
C THR A 174 14.82 -22.46 6.19
N TYR A 175 14.96 -22.64 7.51
CA TYR A 175 14.71 -21.55 8.43
C TYR A 175 15.75 -20.43 8.30
N LYS A 176 17.01 -20.76 8.04
CA LYS A 176 18.04 -19.76 7.71
C LYS A 176 17.65 -18.95 6.47
N TYR A 177 17.16 -19.62 5.43
CA TYR A 177 16.65 -18.93 4.22
C TYR A 177 15.47 -18.00 4.54
N ILE A 178 14.54 -18.42 5.39
CA ILE A 178 13.43 -17.57 5.84
C ILE A 178 13.95 -16.32 6.58
N LEU A 179 14.94 -16.48 7.46
CA LEU A 179 15.53 -15.37 8.19
C LEU A 179 16.28 -14.38 7.30
N GLU A 180 16.98 -14.87 6.28
CA GLU A 180 17.85 -14.05 5.43
C GLU A 180 17.11 -13.40 4.25
N GLU A 181 16.12 -14.08 3.68
CA GLU A 181 15.44 -13.64 2.46
C GLU A 181 13.99 -13.20 2.69
N CYS A 182 13.25 -13.94 3.53
CA CYS A 182 11.84 -13.66 3.75
C CYS A 182 11.62 -12.53 4.77
N TYR A 183 12.11 -12.69 5.99
CA TYR A 183 11.81 -11.76 7.07
C TYR A 183 12.29 -10.32 6.82
N PRO A 184 13.42 -10.06 6.16
CA PRO A 184 13.78 -8.70 5.79
C PRO A 184 12.77 -8.04 4.84
N ALA A 185 12.17 -8.82 3.93
CA ALA A 185 11.13 -8.33 3.01
C ALA A 185 9.80 -8.00 3.71
N LEU A 186 9.55 -8.58 4.89
CA LEU A 186 8.36 -8.30 5.69
C LEU A 186 8.50 -7.05 6.59
N ARG A 187 9.71 -6.51 6.73
CA ARG A 187 10.00 -5.33 7.54
C ARG A 187 9.96 -4.10 6.66
N HIS A 188 8.77 -3.64 6.35
CA HIS A 188 8.55 -2.49 5.47
C HIS A 188 7.55 -1.50 6.05
N SER A 189 7.47 -0.34 5.43
CA SER A 189 6.42 0.64 5.67
C SER A 189 5.78 1.01 4.35
N ASP A 190 4.47 0.79 4.25
CA ASP A 190 3.68 1.24 3.12
C ASP A 190 3.23 2.67 3.35
N TYR A 191 3.21 3.46 2.32
CA TYR A 191 2.74 4.83 2.38
C TYR A 191 1.79 5.14 1.24
N THR A 192 0.75 5.90 1.55
CA THR A 192 -0.26 6.39 0.60
C THR A 192 -0.32 7.90 0.70
N VAL A 193 -0.07 8.58 -0.41
CA VAL A 193 -0.16 10.04 -0.51
C VAL A 193 -1.47 10.39 -1.20
N ASN A 194 -2.42 10.93 -0.44
CA ASN A 194 -3.73 11.31 -0.93
C ASN A 194 -3.73 12.77 -1.36
N TYR A 195 -4.36 13.07 -2.48
CA TYR A 195 -4.42 14.40 -3.02
C TYR A 195 -5.67 14.61 -3.88
N THR A 196 -5.99 15.87 -4.11
CA THR A 196 -7.01 16.27 -5.06
C THR A 196 -6.37 16.91 -6.28
N VAL A 197 -7.01 16.73 -7.44
CA VAL A 197 -6.64 17.39 -8.69
C VAL A 197 -7.76 18.37 -9.04
N ARG A 198 -7.40 19.62 -9.28
CA ARG A 198 -8.34 20.65 -9.74
C ARG A 198 -8.81 20.33 -11.15
N GLY A 199 -10.12 20.36 -11.38
CA GLY A 199 -10.70 20.22 -12.71
C GLY A 199 -10.28 21.40 -13.61
N PHE A 200 -10.05 21.11 -14.88
CA PHE A 200 -9.84 22.17 -15.88
C PHE A 200 -11.19 22.75 -16.27
N ASN A 201 -11.39 24.04 -16.08
CA ASN A 201 -12.42 24.77 -16.79
C ASN A 201 -11.90 25.03 -18.22
N LEU A 202 -12.72 24.70 -19.22
CA LEU A 202 -12.41 24.96 -20.63
C LEU A 202 -12.41 26.45 -21.01
N GLU A 203 -12.56 27.33 -20.04
CA GLU A 203 -12.62 28.83 -20.20
C GLU A 203 -11.33 29.51 -19.73
N GLU A 204 -10.27 28.80 -19.39
CA GLU A 204 -8.95 29.38 -19.10
C GLU A 204 -7.95 29.10 -20.27
#